data_28b6b95172d1918c1502f0299ddcd20e
#
_entry.id   28b6b95172d1918c1502f0299ddcd20e
#
_cell.length_a   1.000
_cell.length_b   1.000
_cell.length_c   1.000
_cell.angle_alpha   90.00
_cell.angle_beta   90.00
_cell.angle_gamma   90.00
#
_symmetry.space_group_name_H-M   'P 1'
#
loop_
_entity.id
_entity.type
_entity.pdbx_description
1 polymer ?
#
loop_
_entity_poly.entity_id
_entity_poly.type
_entity_poly.pdbx_seq_one_letter_code
_entity_poly.pdbx_strand_id
1 'polypeptide(L)'
;PSPIFRERINHAITLYQSHRVEKIVFTCGTPKKGYMTEAEVGRRYALKQGIPAHNILFENTSRNTYENIRNIRPILRAEGIGSIIIVSDPYHLARALEIASDLDIEAYISATPTTRFDQSKEKNKFLLQESYALFLYRIGKWSENFWDWLTMSKTEDE
;
A
#
# COMPACT_ATOMS: atom_id res chain seq x y z
N PRO A 1 -4.79 -4.86 -16.44
CA PRO A 1 -4.34 -3.76 -15.59
C PRO A 1 -3.91 -2.55 -16.41
N SER A 2 -4.06 -1.34 -15.83
CA SER A 2 -3.49 -0.13 -16.43
C SER A 2 -1.97 -0.29 -16.62
N PRO A 3 -1.32 0.46 -17.52
CA PRO A 3 0.12 0.30 -17.74
C PRO A 3 0.95 0.50 -16.46
N ILE A 4 0.62 1.50 -15.64
CA ILE A 4 1.30 1.77 -14.35
C ILE A 4 1.09 0.61 -13.37
N PHE A 5 -0.14 0.14 -13.25
CA PHE A 5 -0.44 -0.98 -12.35
C PHE A 5 0.23 -2.28 -12.81
N ARG A 6 0.33 -2.51 -14.13
CA ARG A 6 1.05 -3.66 -14.68
C ARG A 6 2.56 -3.62 -14.34
N GLU A 7 3.18 -2.46 -14.36
CA GLU A 7 4.57 -2.31 -13.96
C GLU A 7 4.80 -2.65 -12.48
N ARG A 8 3.90 -2.20 -11.58
CA ARG A 8 3.95 -2.58 -10.16
C ARG A 8 3.82 -4.09 -9.99
N ILE A 9 2.88 -4.73 -10.69
CA ILE A 9 2.71 -6.19 -10.63
C ILE A 9 3.96 -6.90 -11.14
N ASN A 10 4.50 -6.50 -12.29
CA ASN A 10 5.71 -7.10 -12.86
C ASN A 10 6.91 -6.98 -11.92
N HIS A 11 7.07 -5.82 -11.27
CA HIS A 11 8.13 -5.62 -10.29
C HIS A 11 7.98 -6.54 -9.07
N ALA A 12 6.76 -6.68 -8.53
CA ALA A 12 6.47 -7.64 -7.46
C ALA A 12 6.76 -9.09 -7.88
N ILE A 13 6.39 -9.47 -9.11
CA ILE A 13 6.70 -10.79 -9.67
C ILE A 13 8.22 -11.00 -9.79
N THR A 14 8.97 -9.99 -10.22
CA THR A 14 10.45 -10.07 -10.29
C THR A 14 11.06 -10.29 -8.91
N LEU A 15 10.57 -9.60 -7.87
CA LEU A 15 11.02 -9.82 -6.49
C LEU A 15 10.72 -11.25 -6.01
N TYR A 16 9.56 -11.78 -6.36
CA TYR A 16 9.20 -13.17 -6.05
C TYR A 16 10.08 -14.17 -6.80
N GLN A 17 10.27 -14.03 -8.11
CA GLN A 17 11.08 -14.92 -8.94
C GLN A 17 12.57 -14.90 -8.56
N SER A 18 13.05 -13.77 -8.03
CA SER A 18 14.41 -13.64 -7.50
C SER A 18 14.56 -14.11 -6.04
N HIS A 19 13.53 -14.75 -5.48
CA HIS A 19 13.51 -15.26 -4.10
C HIS A 19 13.76 -14.20 -3.02
N ARG A 20 13.42 -12.92 -3.33
CA ARG A 20 13.50 -11.83 -2.35
C ARG A 20 12.27 -11.80 -1.45
N VAL A 21 11.16 -12.37 -1.91
CA VAL A 21 9.90 -12.53 -1.18
C VAL A 21 9.29 -13.90 -1.47
N GLU A 22 8.56 -14.46 -0.52
CA GLU A 22 7.93 -15.77 -0.64
C GLU A 22 6.48 -15.68 -1.11
N LYS A 23 5.82 -14.55 -0.86
CA LYS A 23 4.42 -14.32 -1.20
C LYS A 23 4.21 -12.92 -1.77
N ILE A 24 3.16 -12.76 -2.56
CA ILE A 24 2.72 -11.46 -3.08
C ILE A 24 1.35 -11.16 -2.50
N VAL A 25 1.18 -9.96 -1.94
CA VAL A 25 -0.10 -9.45 -1.45
C VAL A 25 -0.58 -8.35 -2.37
N PHE A 26 -1.73 -8.54 -3.01
CA PHE A 26 -2.40 -7.49 -3.76
C PHE A 26 -3.43 -6.81 -2.89
N THR A 27 -3.38 -5.49 -2.84
CA THR A 27 -4.36 -4.67 -2.14
C THR A 27 -4.99 -3.68 -3.10
N CYS A 28 -6.10 -3.15 -2.75
CA CYS A 28 -6.89 -2.14 -3.42
C CYS A 28 -8.26 -2.63 -3.88
N GLY A 29 -9.24 -1.98 -3.34
CA GLY A 29 -10.63 -2.38 -3.53
C GLY A 29 -11.30 -1.54 -4.56
N THR A 30 -11.89 -0.55 -4.31
CA THR A 30 -13.15 -0.07 -4.82
C THR A 30 -13.20 0.15 -6.32
N PRO A 31 -13.73 -0.79 -7.06
CA PRO A 31 -14.13 -0.53 -8.43
C PRO A 31 -15.52 0.12 -8.44
N LYS A 32 -15.85 0.71 -9.57
CA LYS A 32 -17.24 0.93 -9.91
C LYS A 32 -17.98 -0.41 -9.82
N LYS A 33 -19.20 -0.40 -9.27
CA LYS A 33 -20.07 -1.57 -9.17
C LYS A 33 -20.10 -2.35 -10.50
N GLY A 34 -19.77 -3.65 -10.46
CA GLY A 34 -19.71 -4.51 -11.67
C GLY A 34 -18.32 -4.66 -12.29
N TYR A 35 -17.28 -4.01 -11.77
CA TYR A 35 -15.89 -4.18 -12.23
C TYR A 35 -15.06 -4.95 -11.18
N MET A 36 -14.03 -5.62 -11.67
CA MET A 36 -13.05 -6.30 -10.79
C MET A 36 -12.21 -5.27 -10.06
N THR A 37 -11.86 -5.58 -8.81
CA THR A 37 -10.92 -4.77 -8.02
C THR A 37 -9.51 -4.83 -8.60
N GLU A 38 -8.67 -3.85 -8.31
CA GLU A 38 -7.25 -3.90 -8.71
C GLU A 38 -6.56 -5.13 -8.10
N ALA A 39 -6.88 -5.48 -6.85
CA ALA A 39 -6.36 -6.67 -6.20
C ALA A 39 -6.72 -7.96 -6.96
N GLU A 40 -7.97 -8.11 -7.43
CA GLU A 40 -8.40 -9.25 -8.24
C GLU A 40 -7.70 -9.28 -9.61
N VAL A 41 -7.56 -8.13 -10.25
CA VAL A 41 -6.82 -8.01 -11.52
C VAL A 41 -5.36 -8.39 -11.34
N GLY A 42 -4.71 -7.90 -10.27
CA GLY A 42 -3.33 -8.25 -9.90
C GLY A 42 -3.16 -9.74 -9.68
N ARG A 43 -4.05 -10.35 -8.88
CA ARG A 43 -4.07 -11.78 -8.62
C ARG A 43 -4.18 -12.59 -9.92
N ARG A 44 -5.14 -12.28 -10.78
CA ARG A 44 -5.32 -12.97 -12.08
C ARG A 44 -4.11 -12.83 -12.99
N TYR A 45 -3.48 -11.67 -12.99
CA TYR A 45 -2.29 -11.45 -13.78
C TYR A 45 -1.11 -12.29 -13.25
N ALA A 46 -0.86 -12.30 -11.95
CA ALA A 46 0.20 -13.09 -11.33
C ALA A 46 0.01 -14.59 -11.56
N LEU A 47 -1.22 -15.11 -11.45
CA LEU A 47 -1.53 -16.50 -11.79
C LEU A 47 -1.17 -16.84 -13.24
N LYS A 48 -1.48 -15.95 -14.21
CA LYS A 48 -1.09 -16.13 -15.62
C LYS A 48 0.41 -16.12 -15.85
N GLN A 49 1.18 -15.45 -14.96
CA GLN A 49 2.64 -15.44 -14.97
C GLN A 49 3.26 -16.65 -14.24
N GLY A 50 2.44 -17.61 -13.82
CA GLY A 50 2.90 -18.86 -13.21
C GLY A 50 3.17 -18.77 -11.70
N ILE A 51 2.77 -17.68 -11.03
CA ILE A 51 2.87 -17.62 -9.56
C ILE A 51 1.83 -18.58 -8.95
N PRO A 52 2.23 -19.51 -8.06
CA PRO A 52 1.30 -20.44 -7.42
C PRO A 52 0.23 -19.72 -6.60
N ALA A 53 -1.01 -20.21 -6.68
CA ALA A 53 -2.16 -19.56 -6.03
C ALA A 53 -1.99 -19.39 -4.50
N HIS A 54 -1.32 -20.34 -3.83
CA HIS A 54 -1.07 -20.29 -2.38
C HIS A 54 -0.02 -19.25 -1.97
N ASN A 55 0.75 -18.73 -2.93
CA ASN A 55 1.70 -17.63 -2.70
C ASN A 55 1.12 -16.25 -3.08
N ILE A 56 -0.16 -16.19 -3.44
CA ILE A 56 -0.84 -14.94 -3.78
C ILE A 56 -1.95 -14.68 -2.76
N LEU A 57 -1.75 -13.65 -1.96
CA LEU A 57 -2.73 -13.13 -1.02
C LEU A 57 -3.39 -11.89 -1.63
N PHE A 58 -4.59 -11.54 -1.23
CA PHE A 58 -5.23 -10.32 -1.70
C PHE A 58 -6.25 -9.78 -0.70
N GLU A 59 -6.41 -8.48 -0.72
CA GLU A 59 -7.38 -7.69 0.02
C GLU A 59 -8.10 -6.78 -0.98
N ASN A 60 -9.40 -6.76 -1.01
CA ASN A 60 -10.19 -6.12 -2.05
C ASN A 60 -11.30 -5.18 -1.52
N THR A 61 -11.21 -4.75 -0.27
CA THR A 61 -12.22 -3.88 0.37
C THR A 61 -11.73 -2.45 0.60
N SER A 62 -10.42 -2.23 0.58
CA SER A 62 -9.78 -0.94 0.86
C SER A 62 -10.11 0.13 -0.18
N ARG A 63 -10.17 1.38 0.25
CA ARG A 63 -10.54 2.57 -0.56
C ARG A 63 -9.43 3.61 -0.67
N ASN A 64 -8.41 3.49 0.15
CA ASN A 64 -7.29 4.43 0.21
C ASN A 64 -6.02 3.72 0.71
N THR A 65 -4.89 4.42 0.70
CA THR A 65 -3.59 3.84 1.08
C THR A 65 -3.54 3.39 2.53
N TYR A 66 -4.19 4.11 3.45
CA TYR A 66 -4.25 3.72 4.85
C TYR A 66 -4.99 2.38 5.01
N GLU A 67 -6.16 2.27 4.39
CA GLU A 67 -6.93 1.03 4.41
C GLU A 67 -6.20 -0.13 3.73
N ASN A 68 -5.49 0.12 2.63
CA ASN A 68 -4.67 -0.89 1.97
C ASN A 68 -3.70 -1.56 2.96
N ILE A 69 -3.00 -0.76 3.74
CA ILE A 69 -1.99 -1.25 4.69
C ILE A 69 -2.64 -1.80 5.95
N ARG A 70 -3.67 -1.13 6.48
CA ARG A 70 -4.39 -1.61 7.67
C ARG A 70 -5.05 -2.96 7.42
N ASN A 71 -5.72 -3.14 6.28
CA ASN A 71 -6.52 -4.33 5.99
C ASN A 71 -5.67 -5.57 5.68
N ILE A 72 -4.41 -5.42 5.27
CA ILE A 72 -3.51 -6.57 5.12
C ILE A 72 -2.95 -7.07 6.46
N ARG A 73 -2.99 -6.27 7.54
CA ARG A 73 -2.41 -6.64 8.84
C ARG A 73 -2.92 -7.99 9.39
N PRO A 74 -4.24 -8.29 9.40
CA PRO A 74 -4.72 -9.61 9.82
C PRO A 74 -4.25 -10.73 8.89
N ILE A 75 -4.10 -10.47 7.59
CA ILE A 75 -3.58 -11.43 6.61
C ILE A 75 -2.12 -11.75 6.92
N LEU A 76 -1.28 -10.73 7.15
CA LEU A 76 0.12 -10.91 7.50
C LEU A 76 0.28 -11.76 8.78
N ARG A 77 -0.54 -11.49 9.80
CA ARG A 77 -0.52 -12.26 11.05
C ARG A 77 -0.94 -13.72 10.85
N ALA A 78 -1.99 -13.98 10.08
CA ALA A 78 -2.48 -15.32 9.81
C ALA A 78 -1.45 -16.17 9.01
N GLU A 79 -0.68 -15.51 8.15
CA GLU A 79 0.35 -16.14 7.32
C GLU A 79 1.74 -16.17 7.99
N GLY A 80 1.88 -15.63 9.21
CA GLY A 80 3.16 -15.56 9.93
C GLY A 80 4.20 -14.64 9.27
N ILE A 81 3.75 -13.64 8.49
CA ILE A 81 4.63 -12.71 7.77
C ILE A 81 5.08 -11.60 8.72
N GLY A 82 6.39 -11.54 9.01
CA GLY A 82 6.98 -10.56 9.92
C GLY A 82 7.28 -9.21 9.28
N SER A 83 7.63 -9.20 7.99
CA SER A 83 7.97 -7.96 7.27
C SER A 83 7.47 -7.99 5.82
N ILE A 84 7.32 -6.81 5.21
CA ILE A 84 6.83 -6.67 3.84
C ILE A 84 7.73 -5.76 3.01
N ILE A 85 7.68 -5.93 1.69
CA ILE A 85 8.22 -4.97 0.73
C ILE A 85 7.04 -4.30 0.02
N ILE A 86 6.91 -2.99 0.19
CA ILE A 86 5.90 -2.18 -0.49
C ILE A 86 6.41 -1.83 -1.89
N VAL A 87 5.70 -2.28 -2.90
CA VAL A 87 6.00 -1.99 -4.31
C VAL A 87 5.04 -0.94 -4.82
N SER A 88 5.55 0.20 -5.24
CA SER A 88 4.76 1.28 -5.83
C SER A 88 5.65 2.25 -6.63
N ASP A 89 5.03 3.31 -7.16
CA ASP A 89 5.79 4.43 -7.72
C ASP A 89 6.55 5.16 -6.61
N PRO A 90 7.73 5.72 -6.90
CA PRO A 90 8.57 6.40 -5.92
C PRO A 90 7.82 7.45 -5.08
N TYR A 91 6.86 8.14 -5.68
CA TYR A 91 6.11 9.22 -5.03
C TYR A 91 5.14 8.74 -3.95
N HIS A 92 4.56 7.54 -4.12
CA HIS A 92 3.65 6.93 -3.15
C HIS A 92 4.36 6.27 -1.97
N LEU A 93 5.63 5.87 -2.15
CA LEU A 93 6.34 5.01 -1.20
C LEU A 93 6.57 5.67 0.15
N ALA A 94 6.89 6.98 0.18
CA ALA A 94 7.12 7.70 1.44
C ALA A 94 5.89 7.68 2.35
N ARG A 95 4.71 7.96 1.79
CA ARG A 95 3.44 7.93 2.53
C ARG A 95 3.06 6.52 2.97
N ALA A 96 3.25 5.53 2.10
CA ALA A 96 2.95 4.14 2.43
C ALA A 96 3.86 3.61 3.55
N LEU A 97 5.15 3.97 3.55
CA LEU A 97 6.09 3.57 4.59
C LEU A 97 5.75 4.20 5.95
N GLU A 98 5.37 5.48 5.98
CA GLU A 98 4.94 6.14 7.21
C GLU A 98 3.68 5.49 7.79
N ILE A 99 2.68 5.19 6.95
CA ILE A 99 1.47 4.49 7.38
C ILE A 99 1.79 3.08 7.91
N ALA A 100 2.69 2.33 7.26
CA ALA A 100 3.09 1.02 7.72
C ALA A 100 3.75 1.09 9.11
N SER A 101 4.65 2.07 9.32
CA SER A 101 5.28 2.33 10.62
C SER A 101 4.25 2.65 11.71
N ASP A 102 3.26 3.49 11.40
CA ASP A 102 2.19 3.85 12.35
C ASP A 102 1.28 2.68 12.73
N LEU A 103 1.23 1.67 11.87
CA LEU A 103 0.46 0.44 12.09
C LEU A 103 1.31 -0.72 12.65
N ASP A 104 2.54 -0.45 13.11
CA ASP A 104 3.48 -1.45 13.63
C ASP A 104 3.74 -2.59 12.62
N ILE A 105 3.85 -2.26 11.34
CA ILE A 105 4.22 -3.19 10.29
C ILE A 105 5.66 -2.90 9.86
N GLU A 106 6.54 -3.88 10.02
CA GLU A 106 7.90 -3.78 9.49
C GLU A 106 7.84 -3.78 7.96
N ALA A 107 8.24 -2.67 7.35
CA ALA A 107 8.11 -2.47 5.91
C ALA A 107 9.38 -1.90 5.29
N TYR A 108 9.70 -2.42 4.12
CA TYR A 108 10.73 -1.92 3.21
C TYR A 108 10.06 -1.40 1.95
N ILE A 109 10.74 -0.58 1.17
CA ILE A 109 10.18 -0.02 -0.07
C ILE A 109 10.99 -0.49 -1.27
N SER A 110 10.29 -0.72 -2.39
CA SER A 110 10.90 -1.00 -3.68
C SER A 110 10.15 -0.26 -4.78
N ALA A 111 10.83 0.73 -5.36
CA ALA A 111 10.28 1.55 -6.43
C ALA A 111 10.22 0.77 -7.74
N THR A 112 9.16 0.98 -8.52
CA THR A 112 9.11 0.47 -9.90
C THR A 112 10.23 1.11 -10.73
N PRO A 113 10.96 0.32 -11.55
CA PRO A 113 12.12 0.82 -12.28
C PRO A 113 11.79 1.84 -13.38
N THR A 114 10.57 1.82 -13.87
CA THR A 114 10.10 2.73 -14.92
C THR A 114 8.97 3.60 -14.37
N THR A 115 9.26 4.88 -14.18
CA THR A 115 8.21 5.88 -13.99
C THR A 115 7.83 6.44 -15.35
N ARG A 116 6.59 6.16 -15.83
CA ARG A 116 6.04 6.81 -17.03
C ARG A 116 5.86 8.33 -16.90
N PHE A 117 6.14 8.88 -15.75
CA PHE A 117 6.11 10.33 -15.46
C PHE A 117 7.43 11.01 -15.85
N ASP A 118 7.93 10.74 -17.04
CA ASP A 118 9.17 11.38 -17.55
C ASP A 118 8.94 12.82 -18.05
N GLN A 119 7.68 13.25 -18.14
CA GLN A 119 7.35 14.65 -18.46
C GLN A 119 7.30 15.48 -17.16
N SER A 120 8.18 16.44 -17.05
CA SER A 120 8.39 17.27 -15.85
C SER A 120 7.11 17.90 -15.26
N LYS A 121 6.11 18.22 -16.06
CA LYS A 121 4.83 18.79 -15.61
C LYS A 121 3.95 17.78 -14.86
N GLU A 122 3.86 16.55 -15.35
CA GLU A 122 3.09 15.48 -14.69
C GLU A 122 3.77 15.04 -13.40
N LYS A 123 5.10 14.94 -13.43
CA LYS A 123 5.93 14.65 -12.26
C LYS A 123 5.69 15.63 -11.12
N ASN A 124 5.73 16.94 -11.41
CA ASN A 124 5.52 17.98 -10.39
C ASN A 124 4.09 17.96 -9.83
N LYS A 125 3.09 17.70 -10.67
CA LYS A 125 1.70 17.54 -10.22
C LYS A 125 1.55 16.36 -9.28
N PHE A 126 2.15 15.22 -9.59
CA PHE A 126 2.15 14.03 -8.74
C PHE A 126 2.87 14.28 -7.41
N LEU A 127 4.05 14.89 -7.43
CA LEU A 127 4.79 15.26 -6.23
C LEU A 127 3.96 16.16 -5.31
N LEU A 128 3.28 17.17 -5.87
CA LEU A 128 2.40 18.05 -5.11
C LEU A 128 1.20 17.30 -4.51
N GLN A 129 0.58 16.41 -5.28
CA GLN A 129 -0.54 15.60 -4.79
C GLN A 129 -0.13 14.66 -3.64
N GLU A 130 1.01 13.98 -3.76
CA GLU A 130 1.51 13.10 -2.70
C GLU A 130 1.99 13.86 -1.47
N SER A 131 2.68 14.99 -1.67
CA SER A 131 3.08 15.86 -0.57
C SER A 131 1.86 16.41 0.19
N TYR A 132 0.81 16.81 -0.53
CA TYR A 132 -0.44 17.26 0.07
C TYR A 132 -1.17 16.11 0.80
N ALA A 133 -1.23 14.93 0.21
CA ALA A 133 -1.85 13.75 0.84
C ALA A 133 -1.11 13.32 2.11
N LEU A 134 0.23 13.38 2.10
CA LEU A 134 1.06 13.11 3.28
C LEU A 134 0.84 14.17 4.37
N PHE A 135 0.78 15.44 3.98
CA PHE A 135 0.50 16.55 4.89
C PHE A 135 -0.87 16.40 5.56
N LEU A 136 -1.92 16.09 4.80
CA LEU A 136 -3.26 15.83 5.34
C LEU A 136 -3.29 14.62 6.27
N TYR A 137 -2.58 13.56 5.92
CA TYR A 137 -2.44 12.38 6.77
C TYR A 137 -1.81 12.74 8.12
N ARG A 138 -0.72 13.50 8.10
CA ARG A 138 -0.02 13.93 9.33
C ARG A 138 -0.87 14.85 10.19
N ILE A 139 -1.62 15.78 9.58
CA ILE A 139 -2.56 16.64 10.32
C ILE A 139 -3.70 15.81 10.93
N GLY A 140 -4.29 14.88 10.18
CA GLY A 140 -5.34 14.00 10.69
C GLY A 140 -4.87 13.22 11.91
N LYS A 141 -3.69 12.62 11.82
CA LYS A 141 -3.04 11.91 12.93
C LYS A 141 -2.76 12.84 14.13
N TRP A 142 -2.28 14.06 13.88
CA TRP A 142 -2.03 15.02 14.94
C TRP A 142 -3.31 15.46 15.65
N SER A 143 -4.41 15.64 14.92
CA SER A 143 -5.71 15.99 15.49
C SER A 143 -6.32 14.85 16.32
N GLU A 144 -6.22 13.60 15.87
CA GLU A 144 -6.65 12.42 16.64
C GLU A 144 -5.85 12.31 17.95
N ASN A 145 -4.54 12.36 17.89
CA ASN A 145 -3.68 12.32 19.08
C ASN A 145 -3.92 13.50 20.05
N PHE A 146 -4.27 14.68 19.50
CA PHE A 146 -4.60 15.86 20.30
C PHE A 146 -5.93 15.70 21.05
N TRP A 147 -6.95 15.11 20.43
CA TRP A 147 -8.23 14.81 21.07
C TRP A 147 -8.09 13.69 22.10
N ASP A 148 -7.31 12.65 21.84
CA ASP A 148 -7.01 11.59 22.80
C ASP A 148 -6.28 12.15 24.02
N TRP A 149 -5.30 13.02 23.85
CA TRP A 149 -4.60 13.70 24.95
C TRP A 149 -5.55 14.56 25.79
N LEU A 150 -6.45 15.32 25.17
CA LEU A 150 -7.45 16.14 25.88
C LEU A 150 -8.44 15.31 26.68
N THR A 151 -8.79 14.12 26.21
CA THR A 151 -9.73 13.22 26.90
C THR A 151 -9.05 12.47 28.04
N MET A 152 -7.78 12.07 27.89
CA MET A 152 -7.00 11.44 28.96
C MET A 152 -6.72 12.39 30.14
N SER A 153 -6.43 13.66 29.86
CA SER A 153 -6.17 14.64 30.92
C SER A 153 -7.39 14.97 31.80
N LYS A 154 -8.59 14.59 31.37
CA LYS A 154 -9.82 14.81 32.16
C LYS A 154 -10.18 13.64 33.11
N THR A 155 -9.50 12.51 32.98
CA THR A 155 -9.77 11.31 33.81
C THR A 155 -8.84 11.19 35.02
N GLU A 156 -7.85 12.07 35.16
CA GLU A 156 -6.94 12.08 36.31
C GLU A 156 -7.35 13.07 37.43
N ASP A 157 -8.44 13.85 37.24
CA ASP A 157 -8.93 14.85 38.22
C ASP A 157 -10.28 14.44 38.88
N GLU A 158 -10.68 13.15 38.83
CA GLU A 158 -11.79 12.61 39.63
C GLU A 158 -11.23 11.58 40.67
#